data_31cce20a15f94f925a46a70062dfc5c9
#
_entry.id   31cce20a15f94f925a46a70062dfc5c9
#
_cell.length_a   1.000
_cell.length_b   1.000
_cell.length_c   1.000
_cell.angle_alpha   90.00
_cell.angle_beta   90.00
_cell.angle_gamma   90.00
#
_symmetry.space_group_name_H-M   'P 1'
#
loop_
_entity.id
_entity.type
_entity.pdbx_description
1 polymer ?
#
loop_
_entity_poly.entity_id
_entity_poly.type
_entity_poly.pdbx_seq_one_letter_code
_entity_poly.pdbx_strand_id
1 'polypeptide(L)'
;MLIFVILILIIGDSLIFLESGQKKSEKPEKAREHKVEEMTPDEVIHAFVELMYTYDTSERMFYEGTEEYMTQAGYDMIVPFVGEEDSDAEPEIRMVSKLQEVYCFYQRDTEPDREEAIVEVWSTVSGTGSYRIRTFLRLEMIQQENGWKINSCIVLDTLEE
;
A
#
# COMPACT_ATOMS: atom_id res chain seq x y z
N MET A 1 25.38 50.92 -30.07
CA MET A 1 24.30 49.96 -30.42
C MET A 1 24.68 48.50 -30.11
N LEU A 2 25.95 48.12 -30.17
CA LEU A 2 26.40 46.73 -29.90
C LEU A 2 26.35 46.34 -28.40
N ILE A 3 26.62 47.26 -27.49
CA ILE A 3 26.65 47.01 -26.03
C ILE A 3 25.25 46.72 -25.47
N PHE A 4 24.20 47.32 -26.05
CA PHE A 4 22.82 47.10 -25.63
C PHE A 4 22.27 45.71 -25.98
N VAL A 5 22.72 45.15 -27.11
CA VAL A 5 22.31 43.80 -27.56
C VAL A 5 22.93 42.72 -26.69
N ILE A 6 24.17 42.90 -26.21
CA ILE A 6 24.87 41.97 -25.34
C ILE A 6 24.22 41.95 -23.93
N LEU A 7 23.75 43.12 -23.44
CA LEU A 7 23.06 43.20 -22.13
C LEU A 7 21.71 42.49 -22.12
N ILE A 8 20.98 42.51 -23.23
CA ILE A 8 19.68 41.81 -23.35
C ILE A 8 19.87 40.30 -23.41
N LEU A 9 20.94 39.78 -24.00
CA LEU A 9 21.26 38.35 -24.03
C LEU A 9 21.66 37.82 -22.68
N ILE A 10 22.38 38.57 -21.83
CA ILE A 10 22.79 38.18 -20.51
C ILE A 10 21.59 38.15 -19.55
N ILE A 11 20.60 39.06 -19.71
CA ILE A 11 19.38 39.07 -18.89
C ILE A 11 18.42 37.93 -19.30
N GLY A 12 18.40 37.55 -20.58
CA GLY A 12 17.61 36.45 -21.12
C GLY A 12 18.00 35.07 -20.52
N ASP A 13 19.29 34.79 -20.43
CA ASP A 13 19.81 33.52 -19.91
C ASP A 13 19.64 33.40 -18.37
N SER A 14 19.63 34.50 -17.63
CA SER A 14 19.41 34.49 -16.20
C SER A 14 17.95 34.23 -15.81
N LEU A 15 16.98 34.58 -16.66
CA LEU A 15 15.56 34.32 -16.43
C LEU A 15 15.16 32.87 -16.68
N ILE A 16 15.86 32.17 -17.59
CA ILE A 16 15.61 30.74 -17.88
C ILE A 16 16.12 29.85 -16.78
N PHE A 17 17.13 30.27 -16.01
CA PHE A 17 17.72 29.47 -14.94
C PHE A 17 16.94 29.55 -13.62
N LEU A 18 16.04 30.52 -13.43
CA LEU A 18 15.22 30.68 -12.22
C LEU A 18 13.89 29.93 -12.27
N GLU A 19 13.47 29.39 -13.41
CA GLU A 19 12.21 28.65 -13.55
C GLU A 19 12.36 27.13 -13.47
N SER A 20 13.59 26.59 -13.39
CA SER A 20 13.84 25.15 -13.26
C SER A 20 13.95 24.64 -11.81
N GLY A 21 13.68 25.48 -10.82
CA GLY A 21 13.90 25.20 -9.40
C GLY A 21 12.66 25.06 -8.55
N GLN A 22 11.51 24.56 -9.06
CA GLN A 22 10.42 24.05 -8.21
C GLN A 22 9.39 23.25 -9.03
N LYS A 23 9.79 22.14 -9.60
CA LYS A 23 8.87 21.01 -9.80
C LYS A 23 9.06 20.06 -8.63
N LYS A 24 8.49 20.42 -7.47
CA LYS A 24 8.25 19.49 -6.38
C LYS A 24 7.34 18.39 -6.94
N SER A 25 7.83 17.21 -6.93
CA SER A 25 7.27 15.93 -7.35
C SER A 25 5.85 15.72 -6.79
N GLU A 26 4.82 16.16 -7.51
CA GLU A 26 3.41 15.73 -7.29
C GLU A 26 3.05 14.49 -8.13
N LYS A 27 4.03 13.86 -8.77
CA LYS A 27 3.78 12.81 -9.76
C LYS A 27 3.63 11.37 -9.26
N PRO A 28 4.10 10.95 -8.06
CA PRO A 28 3.89 9.56 -7.65
C PRO A 28 2.52 9.28 -7.03
N GLU A 29 1.95 10.21 -6.26
CA GLU A 29 0.68 9.99 -5.56
C GLU A 29 -0.51 9.93 -6.53
N LYS A 30 -0.63 10.93 -7.39
CA LYS A 30 -1.69 10.99 -8.41
C LYS A 30 -1.61 9.86 -9.46
N ALA A 31 -0.41 9.34 -9.74
CA ALA A 31 -0.23 8.19 -10.62
C ALA A 31 -0.57 6.86 -9.92
N ARG A 32 -0.43 6.77 -8.58
CA ARG A 32 -0.86 5.61 -7.79
C ARG A 32 -2.38 5.58 -7.63
N GLU A 33 -3.01 6.70 -7.26
CA GLU A 33 -4.47 6.82 -7.17
C GLU A 33 -5.15 6.40 -8.47
N HIS A 34 -4.71 6.94 -9.62
CA HIS A 34 -5.27 6.57 -10.93
C HIS A 34 -5.07 5.09 -11.28
N LYS A 35 -3.96 4.50 -10.82
CA LYS A 35 -3.70 3.07 -11.03
C LYS A 35 -4.64 2.18 -10.21
N VAL A 36 -4.97 2.58 -8.98
CA VAL A 36 -5.89 1.82 -8.11
C VAL A 36 -7.32 1.87 -8.65
N GLU A 37 -7.77 2.99 -9.22
CA GLU A 37 -9.09 3.14 -9.83
C GLU A 37 -9.35 2.19 -11.01
N GLU A 38 -8.30 1.75 -11.69
CA GLU A 38 -8.38 0.83 -12.84
C GLU A 38 -8.19 -0.65 -12.46
N MET A 39 -7.89 -0.96 -11.18
CA MET A 39 -7.58 -2.32 -10.75
C MET A 39 -8.84 -3.18 -10.62
N THR A 40 -8.73 -4.43 -11.05
CA THR A 40 -9.72 -5.48 -10.78
C THR A 40 -9.70 -5.90 -9.31
N PRO A 41 -10.76 -6.57 -8.79
CA PRO A 41 -10.74 -7.12 -7.42
C PRO A 41 -9.51 -7.97 -7.12
N ASP A 42 -9.11 -8.83 -8.05
CA ASP A 42 -7.95 -9.71 -7.91
C ASP A 42 -6.65 -8.91 -7.78
N GLU A 43 -6.45 -7.90 -8.60
CA GLU A 43 -5.27 -7.02 -8.52
C GLU A 43 -5.22 -6.23 -7.21
N VAL A 44 -6.37 -5.78 -6.70
CA VAL A 44 -6.45 -5.09 -5.40
C VAL A 44 -6.09 -6.04 -4.26
N ILE A 45 -6.61 -7.29 -4.27
CA ILE A 45 -6.27 -8.30 -3.27
C ILE A 45 -4.76 -8.58 -3.28
N HIS A 46 -4.18 -8.83 -4.47
CA HIS A 46 -2.75 -9.11 -4.59
C HIS A 46 -1.88 -7.95 -4.10
N ALA A 47 -2.21 -6.71 -4.45
CA ALA A 47 -1.47 -5.53 -4.00
C ALA A 47 -1.58 -5.32 -2.48
N PHE A 48 -2.76 -5.51 -1.91
CA PHE A 48 -2.99 -5.45 -0.48
C PHE A 48 -2.21 -6.52 0.29
N VAL A 49 -2.29 -7.79 -0.16
CA VAL A 49 -1.60 -8.92 0.47
C VAL A 49 -0.08 -8.76 0.37
N GLU A 50 0.45 -8.26 -0.76
CA GLU A 50 1.86 -7.95 -0.90
C GLU A 50 2.34 -6.96 0.17
N LEU A 51 1.61 -5.86 0.38
CA LEU A 51 1.94 -4.89 1.43
C LEU A 51 1.82 -5.49 2.83
N MET A 52 0.75 -6.24 3.09
CA MET A 52 0.45 -6.78 4.41
C MET A 52 1.42 -7.88 4.85
N TYR A 53 1.99 -8.63 3.90
CA TYR A 53 2.86 -9.79 4.19
C TYR A 53 4.31 -9.62 3.74
N THR A 54 4.68 -8.46 3.14
CA THR A 54 6.08 -8.12 2.82
C THR A 54 6.46 -6.86 3.59
N TYR A 55 7.05 -7.00 4.76
CA TYR A 55 7.45 -5.88 5.62
C TYR A 55 8.67 -6.22 6.47
N ASP A 56 9.30 -5.18 6.97
CA ASP A 56 10.36 -5.20 7.98
C ASP A 56 9.96 -4.19 9.07
N THR A 57 9.77 -4.64 10.31
CA THR A 57 9.29 -3.78 11.39
C THR A 57 10.28 -2.67 11.77
N SER A 58 11.54 -2.74 11.30
CA SER A 58 12.50 -1.63 11.42
C SER A 58 12.29 -0.52 10.37
N GLU A 59 11.47 -0.76 9.35
CA GLU A 59 11.23 0.19 8.25
C GLU A 59 9.75 0.64 8.19
N ARG A 60 8.82 -0.30 8.35
CA ARG A 60 7.37 -0.04 8.33
C ARG A 60 6.58 -1.14 9.04
N MET A 61 5.38 -0.80 9.48
CA MET A 61 4.41 -1.77 9.99
C MET A 61 3.64 -2.45 8.84
N PHE A 62 3.09 -3.63 9.11
CA PHE A 62 2.38 -4.44 8.11
C PHE A 62 1.15 -3.76 7.50
N TYR A 63 0.51 -2.83 8.21
CA TYR A 63 -0.68 -2.11 7.77
C TYR A 63 -0.37 -0.83 6.99
N GLU A 64 0.85 -0.29 7.07
CA GLU A 64 1.22 0.96 6.40
C GLU A 64 1.20 0.81 4.88
N GLY A 65 0.52 1.72 4.20
CA GLY A 65 0.32 1.72 2.76
C GLY A 65 -0.89 0.89 2.30
N THR A 66 -1.53 0.12 3.19
CA THR A 66 -2.73 -0.67 2.84
C THR A 66 -3.99 0.19 2.73
N GLU A 67 -3.99 1.40 3.28
CA GLU A 67 -5.08 2.37 3.19
C GLU A 67 -5.46 2.71 1.74
N GLU A 68 -4.52 2.61 0.80
CA GLU A 68 -4.78 2.83 -0.62
C GLU A 68 -5.75 1.79 -1.22
N TYR A 69 -5.82 0.60 -0.62
CA TYR A 69 -6.62 -0.54 -1.11
C TYR A 69 -7.85 -0.83 -0.26
N MET A 70 -8.05 -0.10 0.83
CA MET A 70 -9.13 -0.35 1.79
C MET A 70 -10.11 0.80 1.88
N THR A 71 -11.32 0.50 2.35
CA THR A 71 -12.19 1.55 2.90
C THR A 71 -11.65 1.98 4.26
N GLN A 72 -12.03 3.18 4.72
CA GLN A 72 -11.65 3.62 6.07
C GLN A 72 -12.07 2.61 7.14
N ALA A 73 -13.29 2.08 7.03
CA ALA A 73 -13.80 1.08 7.99
C ALA A 73 -12.99 -0.22 7.96
N GLY A 74 -12.56 -0.69 6.79
CA GLY A 74 -11.71 -1.86 6.64
C GLY A 74 -10.30 -1.62 7.21
N TYR A 75 -9.73 -0.45 6.95
CA TYR A 75 -8.42 -0.06 7.48
C TYR A 75 -8.40 0.01 9.01
N ASP A 76 -9.42 0.63 9.61
CA ASP A 76 -9.55 0.73 11.07
C ASP A 76 -9.64 -0.65 11.76
N MET A 77 -10.05 -1.70 11.04
CA MET A 77 -10.11 -3.07 11.57
C MET A 77 -8.73 -3.75 11.67
N ILE A 78 -7.78 -3.39 10.79
CA ILE A 78 -6.45 -4.03 10.75
C ILE A 78 -5.38 -3.23 11.50
N VAL A 79 -5.60 -1.92 11.70
CA VAL A 79 -4.68 -1.09 12.49
C VAL A 79 -4.83 -1.44 13.97
N PRO A 80 -3.75 -1.87 14.64
CA PRO A 80 -3.80 -2.10 16.07
C PRO A 80 -4.17 -0.83 16.81
N PHE A 81 -5.02 -0.95 17.83
CA PHE A 81 -5.24 0.16 18.76
C PHE A 81 -3.97 0.36 19.60
N VAL A 82 -3.13 1.28 19.16
CA VAL A 82 -1.94 1.71 19.93
C VAL A 82 -2.39 2.85 20.83
N GLY A 83 -2.32 2.67 22.16
CA GLY A 83 -2.55 3.75 23.11
C GLY A 83 -1.51 4.86 22.89
N GLU A 84 -1.88 6.11 23.18
CA GLU A 84 -1.01 7.29 22.98
C GLU A 84 0.35 7.17 23.71
N GLU A 85 0.46 6.29 24.69
CA GLU A 85 1.68 6.07 25.49
C GLU A 85 2.70 5.14 24.82
N ASP A 86 2.29 4.34 23.81
CA ASP A 86 3.13 3.31 23.17
C ASP A 86 3.63 3.69 21.77
N SER A 87 3.25 4.87 21.24
CA SER A 87 3.56 5.27 19.87
C SER A 87 5.05 5.47 19.59
N ASP A 88 5.88 5.66 20.63
CA ASP A 88 7.32 5.90 20.51
C ASP A 88 8.17 4.67 20.91
N ALA A 89 7.54 3.54 21.26
CA ALA A 89 8.25 2.32 21.61
C ALA A 89 8.75 1.65 20.32
N GLU A 90 10.06 1.61 20.11
CA GLU A 90 10.67 0.77 19.08
C GLU A 90 10.29 -0.70 19.35
N PRO A 91 9.92 -1.47 18.31
CA PRO A 91 9.60 -2.88 18.49
C PRO A 91 10.81 -3.59 19.13
N GLU A 92 10.57 -4.25 20.26
CA GLU A 92 11.60 -4.96 21.02
C GLU A 92 12.31 -6.05 20.19
N ILE A 93 11.63 -6.56 19.15
CA ILE A 93 12.12 -7.59 18.24
C ILE A 93 11.83 -7.16 16.81
N ARG A 94 12.88 -7.01 16.01
CA ARG A 94 12.76 -6.82 14.57
C ARG A 94 12.17 -8.08 13.94
N MET A 95 11.08 -7.93 13.20
CA MET A 95 10.47 -8.99 12.40
C MET A 95 10.52 -8.61 10.92
N VAL A 96 10.88 -9.60 10.09
CA VAL A 96 10.86 -9.47 8.64
C VAL A 96 9.91 -10.52 8.09
N SER A 97 8.88 -10.08 7.38
CA SER A 97 7.95 -10.94 6.65
C SER A 97 8.21 -10.85 5.16
N LYS A 98 8.08 -11.98 4.46
CA LYS A 98 8.20 -12.07 3.00
C LYS A 98 7.06 -12.92 2.47
N LEU A 99 6.23 -12.34 1.62
CA LEU A 99 5.23 -13.07 0.86
C LEU A 99 5.91 -14.11 -0.03
N GLN A 100 5.30 -15.30 -0.13
CA GLN A 100 5.75 -16.40 -0.99
C GLN A 100 4.71 -16.71 -2.07
N GLU A 101 3.48 -17.02 -1.66
CA GLU A 101 2.42 -17.45 -2.55
C GLU A 101 1.08 -16.91 -2.07
N VAL A 102 0.17 -16.61 -3.01
CA VAL A 102 -1.20 -16.17 -2.77
C VAL A 102 -2.15 -16.97 -3.66
N TYR A 103 -3.22 -17.46 -3.07
CA TYR A 103 -4.30 -18.14 -3.79
C TYR A 103 -5.64 -17.52 -3.41
N CYS A 104 -6.41 -17.04 -4.40
CA CYS A 104 -7.71 -16.42 -4.21
C CYS A 104 -8.84 -17.37 -4.62
N PHE A 105 -9.83 -17.55 -3.74
CA PHE A 105 -11.02 -18.37 -3.96
C PHE A 105 -12.25 -17.50 -3.81
N TYR A 106 -12.86 -17.11 -4.94
CA TYR A 106 -14.00 -16.18 -4.97
C TYR A 106 -15.32 -16.91 -4.69
N GLN A 107 -16.18 -16.27 -3.92
CA GLN A 107 -17.56 -16.70 -3.75
C GLN A 107 -18.34 -16.44 -5.04
N ARG A 108 -19.18 -17.40 -5.42
CA ARG A 108 -20.08 -17.24 -6.56
C ARG A 108 -21.36 -16.52 -6.13
N ASP A 109 -22.01 -15.85 -7.08
CA ASP A 109 -23.32 -15.21 -6.91
C ASP A 109 -23.30 -14.02 -5.93
N THR A 110 -22.22 -13.23 -5.93
CA THR A 110 -22.15 -11.93 -5.25
C THR A 110 -22.91 -10.85 -6.02
N GLU A 111 -23.29 -9.78 -5.34
CA GLU A 111 -23.88 -8.59 -5.98
C GLU A 111 -22.84 -7.94 -6.92
N PRO A 112 -23.25 -7.24 -8.00
CA PRO A 112 -22.32 -6.70 -9.00
C PRO A 112 -21.29 -5.70 -8.47
N ASP A 113 -21.59 -5.07 -7.32
CA ASP A 113 -20.73 -4.10 -6.63
C ASP A 113 -20.02 -4.67 -5.40
N ARG A 114 -20.07 -5.98 -5.22
CA ARG A 114 -19.46 -6.72 -4.10
C ARG A 114 -18.75 -7.96 -4.58
N GLU A 115 -17.64 -8.25 -3.95
CA GLU A 115 -16.90 -9.51 -4.09
C GLU A 115 -16.49 -10.02 -2.71
N GLU A 116 -16.56 -11.33 -2.52
CA GLU A 116 -16.05 -12.00 -1.33
C GLU A 116 -15.05 -13.08 -1.76
N ALA A 117 -13.90 -13.11 -1.09
CA ALA A 117 -12.86 -14.08 -1.36
C ALA A 117 -12.30 -14.67 -0.06
N ILE A 118 -12.01 -15.97 -0.10
CA ILE A 118 -11.06 -16.59 0.82
C ILE A 118 -9.70 -16.54 0.16
N VAL A 119 -8.73 -15.98 0.87
CA VAL A 119 -7.36 -15.83 0.39
C VAL A 119 -6.43 -16.66 1.26
N GLU A 120 -5.74 -17.59 0.63
CA GLU A 120 -4.67 -18.37 1.26
C GLU A 120 -3.34 -17.69 0.97
N VAL A 121 -2.62 -17.31 2.03
CA VAL A 121 -1.36 -16.60 1.97
C VAL A 121 -0.26 -17.44 2.59
N TRP A 122 0.81 -17.65 1.83
CA TRP A 122 2.04 -18.24 2.33
C TRP A 122 3.10 -17.17 2.51
N SER A 123 3.67 -17.08 3.70
CA SER A 123 4.75 -16.15 4.00
C SER A 123 5.85 -16.81 4.84
N THR A 124 7.03 -16.20 4.81
CA THR A 124 8.11 -16.54 5.74
C THR A 124 8.32 -15.37 6.68
N VAL A 125 8.20 -15.62 7.97
CA VAL A 125 8.46 -14.62 9.02
C VAL A 125 9.77 -14.97 9.72
N SER A 126 10.65 -13.98 9.83
CA SER A 126 11.96 -14.09 10.46
C SER A 126 12.10 -13.06 11.58
N GLY A 127 12.66 -13.47 12.72
CA GLY A 127 12.92 -12.64 13.89
C GLY A 127 13.95 -13.35 14.75
N THR A 128 13.57 -13.86 15.92
CA THR A 128 14.39 -14.76 16.74
C THR A 128 14.54 -16.15 16.14
N GLY A 129 13.70 -16.51 15.15
CA GLY A 129 13.73 -17.73 14.34
C GLY A 129 13.26 -17.40 12.93
N SER A 130 13.06 -18.44 12.11
CA SER A 130 12.44 -18.32 10.80
C SER A 130 11.36 -19.40 10.65
N TYR A 131 10.15 -18.97 10.33
CA TYR A 131 8.96 -19.79 10.28
C TYR A 131 8.27 -19.61 8.95
N ARG A 132 7.77 -20.69 8.36
CA ARG A 132 6.84 -20.63 7.24
C ARG A 132 5.44 -20.62 7.80
N ILE A 133 4.65 -19.61 7.40
CA ILE A 133 3.31 -19.38 7.91
C ILE A 133 2.32 -19.43 6.76
N ARG A 134 1.23 -20.15 6.99
CA ARG A 134 0.08 -20.21 6.09
C ARG A 134 -1.11 -19.56 6.77
N THR A 135 -1.62 -18.48 6.19
CA THR A 135 -2.76 -17.72 6.73
C THR A 135 -3.93 -17.78 5.78
N PHE A 136 -5.13 -17.95 6.34
CA PHE A 136 -6.39 -17.85 5.60
C PHE A 136 -7.10 -16.57 5.99
N LEU A 137 -7.38 -15.73 4.98
CA LEU A 137 -8.13 -14.48 5.14
C LEU A 137 -9.51 -14.62 4.50
N ARG A 138 -10.52 -13.99 5.10
CA ARG A 138 -11.76 -13.67 4.40
C ARG A 138 -11.75 -12.18 4.11
N LEU A 139 -11.85 -11.83 2.83
CA LEU A 139 -11.90 -10.47 2.34
C LEU A 139 -13.29 -10.20 1.75
N GLU A 140 -13.89 -9.09 2.17
CA GLU A 140 -15.08 -8.52 1.54
C GLU A 140 -14.67 -7.26 0.80
N MET A 141 -15.03 -7.14 -0.46
CA MET A 141 -14.72 -6.01 -1.32
C MET A 141 -15.97 -5.31 -1.78
N ILE A 142 -15.89 -4.01 -1.92
CA ILE A 142 -16.96 -3.17 -2.48
C ILE A 142 -16.40 -2.29 -3.59
N GLN A 143 -17.21 -2.09 -4.63
CA GLN A 143 -16.92 -1.13 -5.67
C GLN A 143 -17.37 0.26 -5.22
N GLN A 144 -16.45 1.23 -5.29
CA GLN A 144 -16.69 2.65 -5.02
C GLN A 144 -16.46 3.48 -6.29
N GLU A 145 -16.71 4.78 -6.24
CA GLU A 145 -16.46 5.70 -7.37
C GLU A 145 -14.99 5.68 -7.83
N ASN A 146 -14.07 5.42 -6.92
CA ASN A 146 -12.63 5.36 -7.15
C ASN A 146 -12.07 3.92 -7.24
N GLY A 147 -12.89 2.96 -7.65
CA GLY A 147 -12.50 1.57 -7.88
C GLY A 147 -12.86 0.62 -6.74
N TRP A 148 -12.33 -0.60 -6.82
CA TRP A 148 -12.54 -1.62 -5.80
C TRP A 148 -11.75 -1.35 -4.53
N LYS A 149 -12.38 -1.58 -3.37
CA LYS A 149 -11.77 -1.43 -2.04
C LYS A 149 -12.12 -2.60 -1.15
N ILE A 150 -11.17 -3.04 -0.35
CA ILE A 150 -11.39 -4.03 0.71
C ILE A 150 -12.11 -3.34 1.86
N ASN A 151 -13.32 -3.80 2.15
CA ASN A 151 -14.18 -3.28 3.21
C ASN A 151 -14.03 -4.03 4.53
N SER A 152 -13.61 -5.30 4.45
CA SER A 152 -13.39 -6.16 5.62
C SER A 152 -12.25 -7.14 5.35
N CYS A 153 -11.38 -7.32 6.34
CA CYS A 153 -10.31 -8.32 6.33
C CYS A 153 -10.33 -9.07 7.66
N ILE A 154 -10.65 -10.36 7.60
CA ILE A 154 -10.75 -11.23 8.80
C ILE A 154 -9.77 -12.39 8.62
N VAL A 155 -8.88 -12.57 9.60
CA VAL A 155 -8.03 -13.75 9.71
C VAL A 155 -8.90 -14.92 10.19
N LEU A 156 -9.03 -15.95 9.38
CA LEU A 156 -9.80 -17.16 9.70
C LEU A 156 -8.95 -18.18 10.46
N ASP A 157 -7.72 -18.37 10.00
CA ASP A 157 -6.78 -19.31 10.59
C ASP A 157 -5.34 -18.95 10.24
N THR A 158 -4.40 -19.39 11.09
CA THR A 158 -2.96 -19.23 10.86
C THR A 158 -2.24 -20.49 11.33
N LEU A 159 -1.49 -21.12 10.44
CA LEU A 159 -0.77 -22.36 10.65
C LEU A 159 0.74 -22.13 10.48
N GLU A 160 1.52 -22.66 11.40
CA GLU A 160 2.99 -22.74 11.31
C GLU A 160 3.37 -24.09 10.71
N GLU A 161 4.29 -24.07 9.72
CA GLU A 161 4.77 -25.29 9.03
C GLU A 161 6.31 -25.40 9.07
#